data_83b02e9a6f53a0e7438ff871592a7a0f
#
_entry.id   83b02e9a6f53a0e7438ff871592a7a0f
#
_cell.length_a   1.000
_cell.length_b   1.000
_cell.length_c   1.000
_cell.angle_alpha   90.00
_cell.angle_beta   90.00
_cell.angle_gamma   90.00
#
_symmetry.space_group_name_H-M   'P 1'
#
loop_
_entity.id
_entity.type
_entity.pdbx_description
1 polymer ?
#
loop_
_entity_poly.entity_id
_entity_poly.type
_entity_poly.pdbx_seq_one_letter_code
_entity_poly.pdbx_strand_id
1 'polypeptide(L)'
;MIVGDGPELDNLRQQANDLQLTDSIRFIGAVYDPKTLGAYMNESSIYVLAGMGGLSINDAMTYGMPVLCAVCDSTERDLVMEGKNGYFFKDGDADSLADRIREMFESPERCKEMGKESERMIRENIN
;
A
#
# COMPACT_ATOMS: atom_id res chain seq x y z
N MET A 1 -7.56 3.53 -4.08
CA MET A 1 -8.10 4.59 -3.19
C MET A 1 -6.98 5.25 -2.41
N ILE A 2 -7.17 6.50 -2.09
CA ILE A 2 -6.22 7.27 -1.29
C ILE A 2 -6.89 7.63 0.03
N VAL A 3 -6.27 7.19 1.13
CA VAL A 3 -6.78 7.42 2.49
C VAL A 3 -5.80 8.35 3.19
N GLY A 4 -6.31 9.45 3.72
CA GLY A 4 -5.53 10.44 4.41
C GLY A 4 -5.97 11.85 4.07
N ASP A 5 -5.38 12.82 4.76
CA ASP A 5 -5.65 14.23 4.56
C ASP A 5 -4.34 14.99 4.71
N GLY A 6 -4.25 16.16 4.11
CA GLY A 6 -3.06 16.98 4.20
C GLY A 6 -3.10 18.15 3.22
N PRO A 7 -2.06 19.01 3.25
CA PRO A 7 -2.04 20.23 2.43
C PRO A 7 -1.98 19.96 0.93
N GLU A 8 -1.55 18.76 0.52
CA GLU A 8 -1.44 18.41 -0.89
C GLU A 8 -2.70 17.77 -1.47
N LEU A 9 -3.74 17.56 -0.66
CA LEU A 9 -4.94 16.86 -1.09
C LEU A 9 -5.61 17.53 -2.29
N ASP A 10 -5.76 18.85 -2.26
CA ASP A 10 -6.37 19.59 -3.36
C ASP A 10 -5.54 19.50 -4.64
N ASN A 11 -4.22 19.55 -4.51
CA ASN A 11 -3.31 19.40 -5.65
C ASN A 11 -3.42 17.99 -6.25
N LEU A 12 -3.53 16.98 -5.42
CA LEU A 12 -3.70 15.59 -5.87
C LEU A 12 -5.03 15.40 -6.60
N ARG A 13 -6.10 16.00 -6.09
CA ARG A 13 -7.41 15.95 -6.76
C ARG A 13 -7.35 16.64 -8.12
N GLN A 14 -6.68 17.79 -8.20
CA GLN A 14 -6.52 18.52 -9.45
C GLN A 14 -5.69 17.69 -10.44
N GLN A 15 -4.63 17.06 -10.00
CA GLN A 15 -3.80 16.21 -10.84
C GLN A 15 -4.60 15.03 -11.39
N ALA A 16 -5.41 14.39 -10.56
CA ALA A 16 -6.28 13.30 -11.00
C ALA A 16 -7.28 13.78 -12.07
N ASN A 17 -7.82 14.97 -11.89
CA ASN A 17 -8.75 15.56 -12.86
C ASN A 17 -8.04 15.86 -14.18
N ASP A 18 -6.85 16.46 -14.12
CA ASP A 18 -6.07 16.80 -15.32
C ASP A 18 -5.67 15.56 -16.12
N LEU A 19 -5.43 14.45 -15.43
CA LEU A 19 -5.08 13.18 -16.06
C LEU A 19 -6.30 12.33 -16.42
N GLN A 20 -7.50 12.86 -16.20
CA GLN A 20 -8.78 12.17 -16.47
C GLN A 20 -8.90 10.85 -15.71
N LEU A 21 -8.45 10.84 -14.45
CA LEU A 21 -8.45 9.65 -13.59
C LEU A 21 -9.45 9.73 -12.44
N THR A 22 -10.35 10.72 -12.45
CA THR A 22 -11.30 10.93 -11.34
C THR A 22 -12.19 9.72 -11.07
N ASP A 23 -12.53 8.95 -12.09
CA ASP A 23 -13.34 7.75 -11.92
C ASP A 23 -12.53 6.54 -11.43
N SER A 24 -11.20 6.62 -11.53
CA SER A 24 -10.29 5.53 -11.13
C SER A 24 -9.70 5.72 -9.75
N ILE A 25 -9.76 6.93 -9.20
CA ILE A 25 -9.17 7.26 -7.91
C ILE A 25 -10.25 7.77 -6.97
N ARG A 26 -10.37 7.12 -5.80
CA ARG A 26 -11.26 7.58 -4.74
C ARG A 26 -10.44 8.25 -3.65
N PHE A 27 -10.79 9.47 -3.31
CA PHE A 27 -10.18 10.20 -2.20
C PHE A 27 -11.10 10.08 -0.98
N ILE A 28 -10.68 9.26 -0.03
CA ILE A 28 -11.50 8.91 1.13
C ILE A 28 -11.41 9.95 2.23
N GLY A 29 -10.28 10.63 2.34
CA GLY A 29 -10.00 11.51 3.45
C GLY A 29 -9.36 10.74 4.61
N ALA A 30 -9.22 11.39 5.75
CA ALA A 30 -8.62 10.76 6.93
C ALA A 30 -9.60 9.76 7.55
N VAL A 31 -9.10 8.59 7.92
CA VAL A 31 -9.88 7.55 8.58
C VAL A 31 -9.17 7.16 9.86
N TYR A 32 -9.84 7.37 10.99
CA TYR A 32 -9.29 7.10 12.32
C TYR A 32 -9.94 5.89 12.98
N ASP A 33 -11.10 5.46 12.49
CA ASP A 33 -11.80 4.30 13.02
C ASP A 33 -11.19 3.00 12.47
N PRO A 34 -10.66 2.11 13.35
CA PRO A 34 -10.05 0.87 12.88
C PRO A 34 -10.99 -0.02 12.07
N LYS A 35 -12.28 -0.04 12.40
CA LYS A 35 -13.26 -0.86 11.66
C LYS A 35 -13.46 -0.36 10.24
N THR A 36 -13.56 0.95 10.07
CA THR A 36 -13.72 1.57 8.75
C THR A 36 -12.47 1.34 7.91
N LEU A 37 -11.30 1.54 8.50
CA LEU A 37 -10.03 1.31 7.82
C LEU A 37 -9.89 -0.16 7.40
N GLY A 38 -10.26 -1.07 8.30
CA GLY A 38 -10.23 -2.50 8.01
C GLY A 38 -11.15 -2.90 6.86
N ALA A 39 -12.33 -2.28 6.77
CA ALA A 39 -13.25 -2.52 5.66
C ALA A 39 -12.63 -2.11 4.32
N TYR A 40 -11.96 -0.95 4.27
CA TYR A 40 -11.25 -0.52 3.06
C TYR A 40 -10.10 -1.45 2.72
N MET A 41 -9.35 -1.91 3.72
CA MET A 41 -8.26 -2.85 3.51
C MET A 41 -8.76 -4.18 2.94
N ASN A 42 -9.90 -4.68 3.44
CA ASN A 42 -10.49 -5.92 2.92
C ASN A 42 -10.93 -5.81 1.46
N GLU A 43 -11.30 -4.62 1.01
CA GLU A 43 -11.66 -4.37 -0.38
C GLU A 43 -10.47 -4.26 -1.30
N SER A 44 -9.28 -4.06 -0.75
CA SER A 44 -8.08 -3.72 -1.51
C SER A 44 -7.23 -4.95 -1.78
N SER A 45 -6.49 -4.91 -2.88
CA SER A 45 -5.63 -6.03 -3.29
C SER A 45 -4.17 -5.82 -2.92
N ILE A 46 -3.73 -4.58 -2.87
CA ILE A 46 -2.33 -4.21 -2.63
C ILE A 46 -2.31 -2.97 -1.74
N TYR A 47 -1.40 -2.95 -0.79
CA TYR A 47 -1.14 -1.78 0.05
C TYR A 47 0.11 -1.05 -0.44
N VAL A 48 -0.01 0.27 -0.65
CA VAL A 48 1.10 1.10 -1.11
C VAL A 48 1.42 2.16 -0.06
N LEU A 49 2.66 2.20 0.39
CA LEU A 49 3.17 3.23 1.29
C LEU A 49 4.28 3.98 0.56
N ALA A 50 4.01 5.22 0.17
CA ALA A 50 4.90 6.02 -0.65
C ALA A 50 5.77 7.00 0.16
N GLY A 51 5.84 6.83 1.45
CA GLY A 51 6.61 7.70 2.33
C GLY A 51 7.01 7.00 3.60
N MET A 52 7.33 7.77 4.62
CA MET A 52 7.70 7.23 5.93
C MET A 52 6.45 6.86 6.73
N GLY A 53 6.54 5.77 7.46
CA GLY A 53 5.44 5.34 8.33
C GLY A 53 5.31 3.83 8.36
N GLY A 54 5.76 3.18 9.41
CA GLY A 54 5.77 1.74 9.51
C GLY A 54 4.53 1.11 10.15
N LEU A 55 3.74 1.90 10.89
CA LEU A 55 2.64 1.32 11.67
C LEU A 55 1.51 0.79 10.81
N SER A 56 1.17 1.49 9.73
CA SER A 56 0.10 1.06 8.84
C SER A 56 0.45 -0.19 8.03
N ILE A 57 1.74 -0.50 7.88
CA ILE A 57 2.18 -1.75 7.23
C ILE A 57 1.74 -2.95 8.04
N ASN A 58 1.84 -2.89 9.38
CA ASN A 58 1.38 -3.95 10.26
C ASN A 58 -0.10 -4.25 10.03
N ASP A 59 -0.91 -3.21 9.91
CA ASP A 59 -2.34 -3.36 9.65
C ASP A 59 -2.59 -4.05 8.32
N ALA A 60 -1.91 -3.60 7.27
CA ALA A 60 -2.05 -4.18 5.93
C ALA A 60 -1.66 -5.66 5.92
N MET A 61 -0.57 -6.01 6.60
CA MET A 61 -0.12 -7.40 6.71
C MET A 61 -1.13 -8.26 7.47
N THR A 62 -1.74 -7.71 8.51
CA THR A 62 -2.77 -8.41 9.29
C THR A 62 -3.99 -8.75 8.42
N TYR A 63 -4.31 -7.89 7.46
CA TYR A 63 -5.40 -8.14 6.51
C TYR A 63 -4.97 -8.96 5.30
N GLY A 64 -3.76 -9.51 5.32
CA GLY A 64 -3.29 -10.39 4.26
C GLY A 64 -3.02 -9.69 2.95
N MET A 65 -2.53 -8.45 2.99
CA MET A 65 -2.23 -7.68 1.80
C MET A 65 -0.74 -7.74 1.47
N PRO A 66 -0.38 -7.88 0.19
CA PRO A 66 1.00 -7.63 -0.22
C PRO A 66 1.30 -6.13 -0.10
N VAL A 67 2.55 -5.80 0.17
CA VAL A 67 2.97 -4.43 0.46
C VAL A 67 3.94 -3.91 -0.58
N LEU A 68 3.66 -2.72 -1.11
CA LEU A 68 4.62 -1.93 -1.89
C LEU A 68 5.04 -0.74 -1.05
N CYS A 69 6.32 -0.59 -0.78
CA CYS A 69 6.79 0.59 -0.04
C CYS A 69 8.04 1.19 -0.64
N ALA A 70 8.20 2.49 -0.42
CA ALA A 70 9.40 3.19 -0.83
C ALA A 70 10.59 2.72 0.01
N VAL A 71 11.78 2.69 -0.59
CA VAL A 71 12.99 2.35 0.14
C VAL A 71 13.31 3.49 1.11
N CYS A 72 13.20 3.20 2.39
CA CYS A 72 13.49 4.14 3.48
C CYS A 72 14.36 3.42 4.51
N ASP A 73 14.96 4.19 5.42
CA ASP A 73 15.81 3.64 6.46
C ASP A 73 15.05 3.48 7.77
N SER A 74 13.92 2.80 7.75
CA SER A 74 13.09 2.65 8.93
C SER A 74 12.53 1.23 9.05
N THR A 75 11.52 1.06 9.91
CA THR A 75 10.97 -0.23 10.29
C THR A 75 10.36 -1.02 9.14
N GLU A 76 10.03 -0.39 8.03
CA GLU A 76 9.46 -1.12 6.88
C GLU A 76 10.43 -2.15 6.31
N ARG A 77 11.73 -1.97 6.46
CA ARG A 77 12.72 -2.94 6.01
C ARG A 77 12.65 -4.26 6.78
N ASP A 78 12.16 -4.18 8.01
CA ASP A 78 11.97 -5.37 8.85
C ASP A 78 10.65 -6.08 8.55
N LEU A 79 9.70 -5.35 7.97
CA LEU A 79 8.35 -5.85 7.72
C LEU A 79 8.13 -6.34 6.29
N VAL A 80 8.83 -5.75 5.33
CA VAL A 80 8.68 -6.10 3.92
C VAL A 80 9.94 -6.82 3.43
N MET A 81 9.76 -8.03 2.93
CA MET A 81 10.84 -8.80 2.31
C MET A 81 10.57 -8.90 0.82
N GLU A 82 11.46 -8.30 0.02
CA GLU A 82 11.27 -8.20 -1.41
C GLU A 82 11.09 -9.58 -2.06
N GLY A 83 10.04 -9.69 -2.85
CA GLY A 83 9.70 -10.93 -3.54
C GLY A 83 8.93 -11.93 -2.69
N LYS A 84 8.80 -11.72 -1.38
CA LYS A 84 8.05 -12.62 -0.49
C LYS A 84 6.66 -12.09 -0.17
N ASN A 85 6.59 -10.93 0.49
CA ASN A 85 5.31 -10.32 0.84
C ASN A 85 5.09 -8.96 0.19
N GLY A 86 5.96 -8.55 -0.69
CA GLY A 86 5.84 -7.29 -1.38
C GLY A 86 7.09 -6.91 -2.14
N TYR A 87 7.17 -5.65 -2.50
CA TYR A 87 8.32 -5.09 -3.21
C TYR A 87 8.64 -3.71 -2.69
N PHE A 88 9.89 -3.32 -2.87
CA PHE A 88 10.32 -1.94 -2.70
C PHE A 88 10.33 -1.23 -4.05
N PHE A 89 10.06 0.06 -4.04
CA PHE A 89 10.25 0.92 -5.21
C PHE A 89 11.13 2.10 -4.81
N LYS A 90 11.69 2.79 -5.79
CA LYS A 90 12.58 3.92 -5.55
C LYS A 90 11.79 5.11 -5.05
N ASP A 91 12.19 5.67 -3.91
CA ASP A 91 11.53 6.83 -3.32
C ASP A 91 11.57 8.02 -4.29
N GLY A 92 10.41 8.67 -4.45
CA GLY A 92 10.29 9.81 -5.34
C GLY A 92 10.22 9.46 -6.83
N ASP A 93 10.21 8.17 -7.18
CA ASP A 93 10.18 7.71 -8.57
C ASP A 93 8.83 7.10 -8.91
N ALA A 94 7.97 7.88 -9.55
CA ALA A 94 6.63 7.43 -9.93
C ALA A 94 6.66 6.29 -10.94
N ASP A 95 7.64 6.28 -11.84
CA ASP A 95 7.77 5.21 -12.84
C ASP A 95 8.13 3.89 -12.19
N SER A 96 9.01 3.92 -11.20
CA SER A 96 9.37 2.74 -10.41
C SER A 96 8.15 2.15 -9.71
N LEU A 97 7.33 2.99 -9.08
CA LEU A 97 6.10 2.55 -8.44
C LEU A 97 5.12 1.98 -9.46
N ALA A 98 4.92 2.66 -10.58
CA ALA A 98 4.01 2.21 -11.62
C ALA A 98 4.41 0.84 -12.17
N ASP A 99 5.70 0.61 -12.39
CA ASP A 99 6.21 -0.67 -12.88
C ASP A 99 5.92 -1.79 -11.89
N ARG A 100 6.12 -1.54 -10.59
CA ARG A 100 5.84 -2.54 -9.55
C ARG A 100 4.36 -2.87 -9.45
N ILE A 101 3.51 -1.85 -9.52
CA ILE A 101 2.05 -2.06 -9.51
C ILE A 101 1.64 -2.90 -10.72
N ARG A 102 2.17 -2.59 -11.89
CA ARG A 102 1.87 -3.32 -13.12
C ARG A 102 2.29 -4.79 -13.02
N GLU A 103 3.49 -5.06 -12.52
CA GLU A 103 3.97 -6.43 -12.30
C GLU A 103 3.02 -7.22 -11.41
N MET A 104 2.54 -6.60 -10.33
CA MET A 104 1.66 -7.27 -9.39
C MET A 104 0.28 -7.56 -9.99
N PHE A 105 -0.27 -6.62 -10.77
CA PHE A 105 -1.56 -6.84 -11.42
C PHE A 105 -1.50 -7.88 -12.54
N GLU A 106 -0.33 -8.08 -13.14
CA GLU A 106 -0.15 -9.11 -14.16
C GLU A 106 -0.11 -10.53 -13.58
N SER A 107 0.10 -10.66 -12.27
CA SER A 107 0.20 -11.95 -11.58
C SER A 107 -0.68 -12.00 -10.34
N PRO A 108 -2.02 -12.11 -10.50
CA PRO A 108 -2.94 -12.16 -9.35
C PRO A 108 -2.65 -13.30 -8.37
N GLU A 109 -2.22 -14.44 -8.88
CA GLU A 109 -1.85 -15.59 -8.06
C GLU A 109 -0.69 -15.26 -7.13
N ARG A 110 0.30 -14.57 -7.66
CA ARG A 110 1.47 -14.15 -6.88
C ARG A 110 1.08 -13.14 -5.81
N CYS A 111 0.14 -12.23 -6.13
CA CYS A 111 -0.38 -11.27 -5.14
C CYS A 111 -1.04 -11.99 -3.97
N LYS A 112 -1.81 -13.03 -4.25
CA LYS A 112 -2.45 -13.83 -3.21
C LYS A 112 -1.42 -14.53 -2.33
N GLU A 113 -0.38 -15.09 -2.93
CA GLU A 113 0.71 -15.73 -2.21
C GLU A 113 1.45 -14.75 -1.31
N MET A 114 1.72 -13.55 -1.83
CA MET A 114 2.36 -12.49 -1.06
C MET A 114 1.49 -12.03 0.10
N GLY A 115 0.20 -11.93 -0.11
CA GLY A 115 -0.75 -11.59 0.95
C GLY A 115 -0.76 -12.61 2.07
N LYS A 116 -0.76 -13.89 1.72
CA LYS A 116 -0.67 -14.98 2.70
C LYS A 116 0.65 -14.93 3.47
N GLU A 117 1.72 -14.61 2.77
CA GLU A 117 3.04 -14.48 3.39
C GLU A 117 3.08 -13.31 4.37
N SER A 118 2.45 -12.18 4.01
CA SER A 118 2.31 -11.02 4.91
C SER A 118 1.61 -11.43 6.21
N GLU A 119 0.49 -12.12 6.09
CA GLU A 119 -0.28 -12.58 7.24
C GLU A 119 0.52 -13.55 8.11
N ARG A 120 1.22 -14.48 7.48
CA ARG A 120 2.07 -15.43 8.18
C ARG A 120 3.19 -14.73 8.96
N MET A 121 3.86 -13.79 8.31
CA MET A 121 4.97 -13.06 8.91
C MET A 121 4.54 -12.25 10.13
N ILE A 122 3.42 -11.54 10.04
CA ILE A 122 2.94 -10.72 11.15
C ILE A 122 2.48 -11.59 12.31
N ARG A 123 1.85 -12.73 12.03
CA ARG A 123 1.38 -13.67 13.03
C ARG A 123 2.54 -14.28 13.80
N GLU A 124 3.62 -14.65 13.12
CA GLU A 124 4.80 -15.24 13.74
C GLU A 124 5.60 -14.24 14.56
N ASN A 125 5.61 -12.98 14.15
CA ASN A 125 6.43 -11.96 14.80
C ASN A 125 5.76 -11.30 16.00
N ILE A 126 4.43 -11.41 16.12
CA ILE A 126 3.68 -10.80 17.22
C ILE A 126 3.62 -11.70 18.45
N ASN A 127 3.89 -12.96 18.32
CA ASN A 127 3.88 -13.91 19.45
C ASN A 127 5.14 -13.81 20.30
#